data_c27a4731c576e499a64d9a2eeffddf31
#
_entry.id   c27a4731c576e499a64d9a2eeffddf31
#
_cell.length_a   1.000
_cell.length_b   1.000
_cell.length_c   1.000
_cell.angle_alpha   90.00
_cell.angle_beta   90.00
_cell.angle_gamma   90.00
#
_symmetry.space_group_name_H-M   'P 1'
#
loop_
_entity.id
_entity.type
_entity.pdbx_description
1 polymer ?
#
loop_
_entity_poly.entity_id
_entity_poly.type
_entity_poly.pdbx_seq_one_letter_code
_entity_poly.pdbx_strand_id
1 'polypeptide(L)'
;MKSVKVFAPATIGNIGPGFDVLGLAVDGLGDFVEAREIPGHKLVIEDIFNADHDISTNPDKNTAAIAANEILRMFNIRKGIGLIITKGLPSGSGLGGSASSAAAGAVAINELCNGGLSNDQLIQAAMKGEAYVSGGYFADNIAPSILGGATLTQSINPLKVLKLGSIDELIIILITPKIQILTKDSRDVLPKNISRSAFIENMANTASITAAFCNNDYSLLKDNLRDLAIEPYRSKFIPGFDKVKIAALDSGADGMAISGSGPTVFAITNSKKKAKIIEREMVHEFNNHGIECNMLITVPSKSGTRIIKAN
;
A
#
# COMPACT_ATOMS: atom_id res chain seq x y z
N MET A 1 19.03 -26.60 2.26
CA MET A 1 19.07 -25.25 2.87
C MET A 1 17.64 -24.83 3.13
N LYS A 2 17.33 -24.38 4.34
CA LYS A 2 16.00 -23.88 4.67
C LYS A 2 15.73 -22.59 3.89
N SER A 3 14.60 -22.48 3.20
CA SER A 3 14.18 -21.27 2.49
C SER A 3 12.68 -21.04 2.64
N VAL A 4 12.27 -19.78 2.61
CA VAL A 4 10.88 -19.35 2.68
C VAL A 4 10.67 -18.25 1.63
N LYS A 5 9.67 -18.42 0.76
CA LYS A 5 9.22 -17.41 -0.20
C LYS A 5 7.86 -16.87 0.22
N VAL A 6 7.76 -15.57 0.33
CA VAL A 6 6.60 -14.83 0.81
C VAL A 6 6.12 -13.86 -0.24
N PHE A 7 4.80 -13.72 -0.38
CA PHE A 7 4.13 -12.68 -1.15
C PHE A 7 3.49 -11.67 -0.20
N ALA A 8 3.66 -10.38 -0.45
CA ALA A 8 2.96 -9.31 0.23
C ALA A 8 2.16 -8.47 -0.78
N PRO A 9 0.85 -8.26 -0.56
CA PRO A 9 -0.01 -7.55 -1.50
C PRO A 9 0.30 -6.05 -1.55
N ALA A 10 -0.05 -5.44 -2.68
CA ALA A 10 -0.14 -3.99 -2.85
C ALA A 10 -1.20 -3.39 -1.93
N THR A 11 -1.11 -2.09 -1.69
CA THR A 11 -2.04 -1.38 -0.80
C THR A 11 -2.44 -0.03 -1.35
N ILE A 12 -3.68 0.37 -1.03
CA ILE A 12 -4.19 1.72 -1.18
C ILE A 12 -4.10 2.38 0.20
N GLY A 13 -3.14 3.30 0.36
CA GLY A 13 -3.06 4.12 1.57
C GLY A 13 -4.15 5.19 1.59
N ASN A 14 -4.55 5.62 2.77
CA ASN A 14 -5.54 6.67 3.06
C ASN A 14 -7.00 6.29 2.77
N ILE A 15 -7.31 5.54 1.75
CA ILE A 15 -8.68 5.25 1.27
C ILE A 15 -9.52 6.55 1.21
N GLY A 16 -9.03 7.55 0.45
CA GLY A 16 -9.62 8.88 0.39
C GLY A 16 -9.35 9.70 1.66
N PRO A 17 -10.37 9.98 2.52
CA PRO A 17 -10.26 10.92 3.65
C PRO A 17 -9.47 10.40 4.85
N GLY A 18 -9.12 9.12 4.91
CA GLY A 18 -8.43 8.48 6.05
C GLY A 18 -6.92 8.66 6.05
N PHE A 19 -6.43 9.86 5.82
CA PHE A 19 -5.01 10.21 5.73
C PHE A 19 -4.19 9.70 6.91
N ASP A 20 -3.14 8.90 6.61
CA ASP A 20 -2.20 8.27 7.53
C ASP A 20 -2.83 7.30 8.56
N VAL A 21 -4.14 7.03 8.45
CA VAL A 21 -4.84 6.12 9.37
C VAL A 21 -5.52 4.93 8.70
N LEU A 22 -6.05 5.08 7.47
CA LEU A 22 -6.71 4.00 6.76
C LEU A 22 -5.83 3.42 5.65
N GLY A 23 -5.89 2.11 5.48
CA GLY A 23 -5.26 1.43 4.36
C GLY A 23 -6.02 0.17 3.96
N LEU A 24 -5.89 -0.22 2.69
CA LEU A 24 -6.58 -1.36 2.10
C LEU A 24 -5.62 -2.22 1.29
N ALA A 25 -5.53 -3.50 1.58
CA ALA A 25 -4.82 -4.45 0.72
C ALA A 25 -5.65 -4.75 -0.53
N VAL A 26 -4.98 -4.82 -1.69
CA VAL A 26 -5.61 -5.16 -2.98
C VAL A 26 -5.03 -6.45 -3.56
N ASP A 27 -5.84 -7.20 -4.28
CA ASP A 27 -5.44 -8.49 -4.85
C ASP A 27 -4.73 -8.33 -6.21
N GLY A 28 -4.00 -9.37 -6.61
CA GLY A 28 -3.38 -9.47 -7.94
C GLY A 28 -2.04 -8.75 -8.13
N LEU A 29 -1.65 -7.85 -7.25
CA LEU A 29 -0.36 -7.14 -7.28
C LEU A 29 0.36 -7.22 -5.94
N GLY A 30 1.68 -7.26 -5.95
CA GLY A 30 2.49 -7.27 -4.74
C GLY A 30 3.94 -7.67 -5.01
N ASP A 31 4.75 -7.62 -3.97
CA ASP A 31 6.15 -8.01 -4.03
C ASP A 31 6.37 -9.41 -3.43
N PHE A 32 7.45 -10.06 -3.86
CA PHE A 32 7.90 -11.31 -3.28
C PHE A 32 9.26 -11.12 -2.62
N VAL A 33 9.45 -11.75 -1.47
CA VAL A 33 10.76 -11.90 -0.83
C VAL A 33 10.98 -13.37 -0.54
N GLU A 34 12.11 -13.90 -1.02
CA GLU A 34 12.61 -15.20 -0.65
C GLU A 34 13.79 -15.01 0.30
N ALA A 35 13.69 -15.59 1.51
CA ALA A 35 14.75 -15.65 2.49
C ALA A 35 15.31 -17.06 2.57
N ARG A 36 16.64 -17.21 2.58
CA ARG A 36 17.31 -18.51 2.71
C ARG A 36 18.51 -18.45 3.64
N GLU A 37 18.76 -19.55 4.34
CA GLU A 37 20.00 -19.67 5.13
C GLU A 37 21.19 -19.82 4.19
N ILE A 38 22.26 -19.04 4.48
CA ILE A 38 23.53 -19.09 3.76
C ILE A 38 24.68 -19.16 4.77
N PRO A 39 25.90 -19.57 4.37
CA PRO A 39 27.07 -19.49 5.26
C PRO A 39 27.33 -18.06 5.73
N GLY A 40 27.80 -17.93 6.98
CA GLY A 40 28.16 -16.63 7.55
C GLY A 40 27.21 -16.16 8.65
N HIS A 41 27.26 -14.84 8.96
CA HIS A 41 26.56 -14.24 10.10
C HIS A 41 25.86 -12.92 9.75
N LYS A 42 25.74 -12.60 8.46
CA LYS A 42 25.14 -11.34 7.98
C LYS A 42 24.00 -11.62 7.02
N LEU A 43 23.04 -10.70 7.01
CA LEU A 43 22.04 -10.65 5.95
C LEU A 43 22.63 -9.93 4.73
N VAL A 44 22.43 -10.50 3.57
CA VAL A 44 22.80 -9.92 2.28
C VAL A 44 21.62 -9.97 1.32
N ILE A 45 21.53 -9.03 0.40
CA ILE A 45 20.62 -9.09 -0.73
C ILE A 45 21.39 -9.73 -1.87
N GLU A 46 20.94 -10.91 -2.32
CA GLU A 46 21.58 -11.66 -3.38
C GLU A 46 21.16 -11.18 -4.75
N ASP A 47 19.87 -10.81 -4.88
CA ASP A 47 19.34 -10.30 -6.15
C ASP A 47 18.05 -9.49 -5.94
N ILE A 48 17.76 -8.60 -6.93
CA ILE A 48 16.52 -7.83 -7.03
C ILE A 48 16.02 -7.92 -8.46
N PHE A 49 14.89 -8.60 -8.66
CA PHE A 49 14.29 -8.79 -9.98
C PHE A 49 13.14 -7.81 -10.24
N ASN A 50 12.93 -7.46 -11.50
CA ASN A 50 11.82 -6.65 -12.01
C ASN A 50 11.75 -5.23 -11.38
N ALA A 51 12.88 -4.70 -10.92
CA ALA A 51 12.93 -3.30 -10.51
C ALA A 51 12.88 -2.38 -11.73
N ASP A 52 12.08 -1.33 -11.66
CA ASP A 52 11.94 -0.31 -12.70
C ASP A 52 12.99 0.81 -12.59
N HIS A 53 13.78 0.79 -11.55
CA HIS A 53 14.93 1.67 -11.30
C HIS A 53 15.94 0.97 -10.38
N ASP A 54 17.07 1.61 -10.15
CA ASP A 54 18.15 1.07 -9.32
C ASP A 54 17.76 1.07 -7.84
N ILE A 55 17.39 -0.12 -7.32
CA ILE A 55 17.11 -0.34 -5.90
C ILE A 55 18.37 -0.85 -5.22
N SER A 56 18.75 -0.23 -4.09
CA SER A 56 19.97 -0.57 -3.38
C SER A 56 20.00 -2.02 -2.88
N THR A 57 21.09 -2.73 -3.21
CA THR A 57 21.41 -4.05 -2.65
C THR A 57 22.12 -3.95 -1.30
N ASN A 58 22.43 -2.74 -0.81
CA ASN A 58 22.91 -2.54 0.55
C ASN A 58 21.78 -2.80 1.56
N PRO A 59 21.92 -3.80 2.48
CA PRO A 59 20.86 -4.15 3.42
C PRO A 59 20.39 -2.99 4.31
N ASP A 60 21.27 -2.04 4.61
CA ASP A 60 20.94 -0.88 5.46
C ASP A 60 20.16 0.23 4.68
N LYS A 61 20.02 0.05 3.36
CA LYS A 61 19.37 1.00 2.46
C LYS A 61 18.20 0.38 1.68
N ASN A 62 17.74 -0.80 2.10
CA ASN A 62 16.66 -1.53 1.44
C ASN A 62 15.56 -1.87 2.44
N THR A 63 14.32 -1.53 2.13
CA THR A 63 13.19 -1.63 3.07
C THR A 63 12.92 -3.06 3.53
N ALA A 64 13.00 -4.04 2.61
CA ALA A 64 12.84 -5.45 2.95
C ALA A 64 13.95 -5.95 3.88
N ALA A 65 15.20 -5.58 3.60
CA ALA A 65 16.34 -6.01 4.38
C ALA A 65 16.40 -5.33 5.76
N ILE A 66 16.03 -4.05 5.88
CA ILE A 66 15.92 -3.34 7.17
C ILE A 66 14.87 -4.04 8.05
N ALA A 67 13.68 -4.32 7.50
CA ALA A 67 12.62 -5.04 8.20
C ALA A 67 13.06 -6.45 8.61
N ALA A 68 13.71 -7.19 7.71
CA ALA A 68 14.27 -8.51 7.97
C ALA A 68 15.33 -8.50 9.09
N ASN A 69 16.25 -7.54 9.07
CA ASN A 69 17.27 -7.38 10.12
C ASN A 69 16.64 -7.08 11.47
N GLU A 70 15.55 -6.31 11.51
CA GLU A 70 14.84 -6.05 12.77
C GLU A 70 14.25 -7.33 13.37
N ILE A 71 13.69 -8.23 12.53
CA ILE A 71 13.20 -9.53 13.00
C ILE A 71 14.35 -10.39 13.54
N LEU A 72 15.48 -10.45 12.83
CA LEU A 72 16.68 -11.17 13.33
C LEU A 72 17.16 -10.63 14.68
N ARG A 73 17.09 -9.30 14.85
CA ARG A 73 17.43 -8.63 16.11
C ARG A 73 16.44 -9.01 17.24
N MET A 74 15.13 -9.04 16.96
CA MET A 74 14.11 -9.44 17.94
C MET A 74 14.30 -10.87 18.41
N PHE A 75 14.73 -11.79 17.55
CA PHE A 75 15.04 -13.17 17.89
C PHE A 75 16.47 -13.36 18.47
N ASN A 76 17.29 -12.31 18.47
CA ASN A 76 18.72 -12.40 18.82
C ASN A 76 19.48 -13.46 17.98
N ILE A 77 19.15 -13.56 16.69
CA ILE A 77 19.73 -14.53 15.77
C ILE A 77 20.84 -13.86 14.96
N ARG A 78 22.01 -14.55 14.89
CA ARG A 78 23.17 -14.17 14.08
C ARG A 78 23.49 -15.30 13.11
N LYS A 79 22.75 -15.36 12.01
CA LYS A 79 22.95 -16.31 10.90
C LYS A 79 23.18 -15.58 9.59
N GLY A 80 23.87 -16.25 8.66
CA GLY A 80 23.91 -15.80 7.26
C GLY A 80 22.54 -15.98 6.61
N ILE A 81 21.98 -14.91 6.07
CA ILE A 81 20.69 -14.91 5.38
C ILE A 81 20.87 -14.24 4.01
N GLY A 82 20.46 -14.92 2.95
CA GLY A 82 20.32 -14.37 1.60
C GLY A 82 18.88 -13.97 1.35
N LEU A 83 18.65 -12.75 0.85
CA LEU A 83 17.36 -12.29 0.38
C LEU A 83 17.35 -12.15 -1.13
N ILE A 84 16.31 -12.67 -1.78
CA ILE A 84 15.98 -12.42 -3.18
C ILE A 84 14.65 -11.67 -3.19
N ILE A 85 14.64 -10.48 -3.80
CA ILE A 85 13.48 -9.61 -3.86
C ILE A 85 12.96 -9.61 -5.30
N THR A 86 11.67 -9.86 -5.50
CA THR A 86 11.03 -9.72 -6.81
C THR A 86 9.97 -8.65 -6.73
N LYS A 87 10.19 -7.55 -7.43
CA LYS A 87 9.25 -6.43 -7.49
C LYS A 87 8.08 -6.76 -8.41
N GLY A 88 6.88 -6.53 -7.92
CA GLY A 88 5.65 -6.58 -8.72
C GLY A 88 4.95 -5.22 -8.77
N LEU A 89 5.51 -4.22 -8.07
CA LEU A 89 4.95 -2.88 -7.97
C LEU A 89 5.93 -1.83 -8.50
N PRO A 90 5.46 -0.89 -9.36
CA PRO A 90 6.29 0.22 -9.79
C PRO A 90 6.67 1.11 -8.60
N SER A 91 7.88 1.62 -8.63
CA SER A 91 8.39 2.50 -7.58
C SER A 91 7.72 3.88 -7.64
N GLY A 92 7.44 4.43 -6.45
CA GLY A 92 6.79 5.75 -6.36
C GLY A 92 5.37 5.76 -6.96
N SER A 93 4.74 4.59 -7.12
CA SER A 93 3.40 4.46 -7.71
C SER A 93 2.26 4.85 -6.77
N GLY A 94 2.48 4.96 -5.47
CA GLY A 94 1.40 5.14 -4.48
C GLY A 94 0.65 3.85 -4.12
N LEU A 95 1.17 2.68 -4.53
CA LEU A 95 0.59 1.36 -4.23
C LEU A 95 1.31 0.61 -3.08
N GLY A 96 2.04 1.33 -2.24
CA GLY A 96 2.69 0.75 -1.08
C GLY A 96 3.84 -0.22 -1.41
N GLY A 97 4.59 0.00 -2.51
CA GLY A 97 5.64 -0.93 -2.96
C GLY A 97 6.76 -1.12 -1.95
N SER A 98 7.20 -0.08 -1.24
CA SER A 98 8.18 -0.16 -0.15
C SER A 98 7.62 -0.91 1.05
N ALA A 99 6.35 -0.65 1.41
CA ALA A 99 5.64 -1.31 2.50
C ALA A 99 5.44 -2.81 2.21
N SER A 100 5.06 -3.17 0.97
CA SER A 100 4.94 -4.56 0.53
C SER A 100 6.28 -5.31 0.64
N SER A 101 7.38 -4.72 0.15
CA SER A 101 8.73 -5.30 0.29
C SER A 101 9.12 -5.47 1.77
N ALA A 102 8.88 -4.45 2.61
CA ALA A 102 9.19 -4.50 4.06
C ALA A 102 8.35 -5.57 4.77
N ALA A 103 7.06 -5.66 4.48
CA ALA A 103 6.16 -6.68 5.03
C ALA A 103 6.61 -8.08 4.64
N ALA A 104 6.91 -8.31 3.34
CA ALA A 104 7.40 -9.58 2.86
C ALA A 104 8.73 -9.98 3.51
N GLY A 105 9.67 -9.04 3.66
CA GLY A 105 10.96 -9.26 4.32
C GLY A 105 10.80 -9.63 5.79
N ALA A 106 9.97 -8.91 6.53
CA ALA A 106 9.69 -9.21 7.94
C ALA A 106 9.08 -10.60 8.11
N VAL A 107 8.04 -10.93 7.34
CA VAL A 107 7.36 -12.22 7.44
C VAL A 107 8.26 -13.37 6.98
N ALA A 108 9.05 -13.19 5.91
CA ALA A 108 9.95 -14.23 5.42
C ALA A 108 10.98 -14.63 6.50
N ILE A 109 11.55 -13.69 7.21
CA ILE A 109 12.50 -14.00 8.29
C ILE A 109 11.79 -14.59 9.51
N ASN A 110 10.62 -14.07 9.88
CA ASN A 110 9.84 -14.66 10.97
C ASN A 110 9.62 -16.16 10.72
N GLU A 111 9.13 -16.52 9.54
CA GLU A 111 8.87 -17.92 9.17
C GLU A 111 10.15 -18.75 9.04
N LEU A 112 11.23 -18.20 8.48
CA LEU A 112 12.52 -18.88 8.38
C LEU A 112 13.08 -19.23 9.77
N CYS A 113 12.80 -18.40 10.78
CA CYS A 113 13.17 -18.58 12.19
C CYS A 113 12.12 -19.38 13.00
N ASN A 114 11.19 -20.09 12.37
CA ASN A 114 10.11 -20.89 12.96
C ASN A 114 8.93 -20.06 13.54
N GLY A 115 8.75 -18.82 13.10
CA GLY A 115 7.63 -17.98 13.49
C GLY A 115 7.65 -17.54 14.95
N GLY A 116 6.52 -17.04 15.43
CA GLY A 116 6.30 -16.75 16.85
C GLY A 116 6.15 -15.26 17.19
N LEU A 117 6.42 -14.35 16.24
CA LEU A 117 6.11 -12.94 16.45
C LEU A 117 4.64 -12.63 16.15
N SER A 118 4.06 -11.74 16.93
CA SER A 118 2.72 -11.23 16.69
C SER A 118 2.67 -10.33 15.46
N ASN A 119 1.46 -10.15 14.90
CA ASN A 119 1.27 -9.22 13.79
C ASN A 119 1.76 -7.79 14.13
N ASP A 120 1.54 -7.32 15.36
CA ASP A 120 2.02 -6.01 15.80
C ASP A 120 3.54 -5.90 15.76
N GLN A 121 4.26 -6.96 16.16
CA GLN A 121 5.72 -7.01 16.09
C GLN A 121 6.21 -7.04 14.64
N LEU A 122 5.53 -7.76 13.75
CA LEU A 122 5.83 -7.77 12.31
C LEU A 122 5.58 -6.40 11.68
N ILE A 123 4.47 -5.75 12.02
CA ILE A 123 4.16 -4.39 11.57
C ILE A 123 5.24 -3.40 12.06
N GLN A 124 5.63 -3.46 13.34
CA GLN A 124 6.68 -2.61 13.89
C GLN A 124 8.03 -2.78 13.18
N ALA A 125 8.41 -4.03 12.87
CA ALA A 125 9.63 -4.30 12.14
C ALA A 125 9.57 -3.76 10.70
N ALA A 126 8.45 -3.98 10.01
CA ALA A 126 8.25 -3.48 8.65
C ALA A 126 8.20 -1.94 8.59
N MET A 127 7.62 -1.27 9.61
CA MET A 127 7.63 0.20 9.73
C MET A 127 9.04 0.77 9.82
N LYS A 128 10.03 0.06 10.38
CA LYS A 128 11.43 0.51 10.36
C LYS A 128 11.99 0.54 8.94
N GLY A 129 11.63 -0.45 8.12
CA GLY A 129 11.99 -0.45 6.70
C GLY A 129 11.35 0.73 5.96
N GLU A 130 10.06 0.94 6.16
CA GLU A 130 9.31 2.04 5.51
C GLU A 130 9.82 3.42 5.94
N ALA A 131 10.17 3.61 7.21
CA ALA A 131 10.67 4.87 7.73
C ALA A 131 11.95 5.36 7.04
N TYR A 132 12.74 4.45 6.46
CA TYR A 132 13.93 4.79 5.68
C TYR A 132 13.60 5.60 4.42
N VAL A 133 12.48 5.31 3.76
CA VAL A 133 12.08 5.96 2.50
C VAL A 133 11.03 7.05 2.70
N SER A 134 10.13 6.89 3.65
CA SER A 134 9.02 7.83 3.92
C SER A 134 9.38 8.95 4.88
N GLY A 135 10.50 8.84 5.59
CA GLY A 135 10.96 9.80 6.59
C GLY A 135 10.14 9.82 7.88
N GLY A 136 9.27 8.85 8.09
CA GLY A 136 8.43 8.72 9.29
C GLY A 136 7.87 7.32 9.48
N TYR A 137 7.31 7.07 10.66
CA TYR A 137 6.67 5.79 10.98
C TYR A 137 5.19 5.84 10.62
N PHE A 138 4.82 5.17 9.53
CA PHE A 138 3.44 5.07 9.03
C PHE A 138 3.06 3.61 8.88
N ALA A 139 1.83 3.26 9.26
CA ALA A 139 1.35 1.88 9.20
C ALA A 139 0.20 1.69 8.20
N ASP A 140 -0.33 2.75 7.60
CA ASP A 140 -1.47 2.74 6.69
C ASP A 140 -1.28 1.87 5.43
N ASN A 141 -0.03 1.65 4.99
CA ASN A 141 0.30 0.69 3.93
C ASN A 141 0.83 -0.64 4.47
N ILE A 142 1.61 -0.61 5.56
CA ILE A 142 2.21 -1.82 6.15
C ILE A 142 1.14 -2.73 6.76
N ALA A 143 0.24 -2.15 7.55
CA ALA A 143 -0.76 -2.92 8.27
C ALA A 143 -1.69 -3.72 7.32
N PRO A 144 -2.31 -3.12 6.28
CA PRO A 144 -3.11 -3.90 5.36
C PRO A 144 -2.27 -4.89 4.55
N SER A 145 -1.02 -4.58 4.20
CA SER A 145 -0.13 -5.53 3.52
C SER A 145 0.12 -6.78 4.37
N ILE A 146 0.30 -6.66 5.69
CA ILE A 146 0.50 -7.79 6.59
C ILE A 146 -0.81 -8.52 6.91
N LEU A 147 -1.88 -7.77 7.23
CA LEU A 147 -3.13 -8.32 7.77
C LEU A 147 -4.16 -8.71 6.70
N GLY A 148 -4.10 -8.08 5.53
CA GLY A 148 -5.16 -8.14 4.53
C GLY A 148 -6.40 -7.34 4.91
N GLY A 149 -7.25 -7.05 3.93
CA GLY A 149 -8.44 -6.22 4.10
C GLY A 149 -8.12 -4.76 4.34
N ALA A 150 -9.12 -4.05 4.86
CA ALA A 150 -8.93 -2.69 5.34
C ALA A 150 -8.42 -2.68 6.78
N THR A 151 -7.60 -1.70 7.12
CA THR A 151 -7.05 -1.51 8.46
C THR A 151 -7.15 -0.06 8.91
N LEU A 152 -7.29 0.14 10.21
CA LEU A 152 -7.22 1.44 10.87
C LEU A 152 -6.03 1.46 11.83
N THR A 153 -5.12 2.39 11.63
CA THR A 153 -4.03 2.68 12.56
C THR A 153 -4.51 3.71 13.58
N GLN A 154 -4.79 3.25 14.80
CA GLN A 154 -5.25 4.11 15.87
C GLN A 154 -4.10 4.91 16.50
N SER A 155 -2.95 4.28 16.67
CA SER A 155 -1.75 4.92 17.23
C SER A 155 -0.48 4.18 16.77
N ILE A 156 0.63 4.90 16.76
CA ILE A 156 1.96 4.36 16.38
C ILE A 156 2.79 4.03 17.64
N ASN A 157 2.59 4.74 18.73
CA ASN A 157 3.32 4.49 19.98
C ASN A 157 2.39 4.66 21.20
N PRO A 158 1.98 3.55 21.87
CA PRO A 158 2.17 2.17 21.44
C PRO A 158 1.43 1.88 20.14
N LEU A 159 1.93 0.93 19.34
CA LEU A 159 1.25 0.54 18.09
C LEU A 159 -0.12 -0.07 18.41
N LYS A 160 -1.15 0.45 17.76
CA LYS A 160 -2.51 -0.09 17.80
C LYS A 160 -3.10 -0.05 16.39
N VAL A 161 -3.32 -1.22 15.82
CA VAL A 161 -3.95 -1.41 14.51
C VAL A 161 -5.19 -2.27 14.66
N LEU A 162 -6.26 -1.85 14.00
CA LEU A 162 -7.51 -2.59 13.90
C LEU A 162 -7.68 -3.11 12.48
N LYS A 163 -7.93 -4.41 12.33
CA LYS A 163 -8.39 -4.97 11.06
C LYS A 163 -9.90 -4.76 10.95
N LEU A 164 -10.33 -4.04 9.91
CA LEU A 164 -11.73 -3.66 9.69
C LEU A 164 -12.49 -4.70 8.85
N GLY A 165 -11.78 -5.50 8.06
CA GLY A 165 -12.39 -6.45 7.14
C GLY A 165 -12.30 -6.02 5.68
N SER A 166 -13.30 -6.42 4.89
CA SER A 166 -13.39 -6.09 3.46
C SER A 166 -14.84 -5.95 3.03
N ILE A 167 -15.07 -5.25 1.93
CA ILE A 167 -16.40 -5.14 1.30
C ILE A 167 -16.43 -6.07 0.08
N ASP A 168 -17.31 -7.07 0.09
CA ASP A 168 -17.35 -8.14 -0.90
C ASP A 168 -17.75 -7.67 -2.30
N GLU A 169 -18.63 -6.66 -2.38
CA GLU A 169 -19.10 -6.09 -3.64
C GLU A 169 -18.09 -5.09 -4.24
N LEU A 170 -17.07 -4.69 -3.51
CA LEU A 170 -16.15 -3.65 -3.93
C LEU A 170 -15.26 -4.12 -5.08
N ILE A 171 -15.40 -3.47 -6.22
CA ILE A 171 -14.50 -3.58 -7.37
C ILE A 171 -13.70 -2.28 -7.44
N ILE A 172 -12.39 -2.41 -7.59
CA ILE A 172 -11.44 -1.32 -7.59
C ILE A 172 -10.79 -1.24 -8.96
N ILE A 173 -10.78 -0.07 -9.55
CA ILE A 173 -10.07 0.24 -10.79
C ILE A 173 -8.85 1.06 -10.43
N LEU A 174 -7.66 0.48 -10.57
CA LEU A 174 -6.39 1.15 -10.35
C LEU A 174 -5.84 1.67 -11.67
N ILE A 175 -5.56 2.96 -11.75
CA ILE A 175 -4.85 3.57 -12.89
C ILE A 175 -3.58 4.20 -12.33
N THR A 176 -2.44 3.69 -12.80
CA THR A 176 -1.10 4.16 -12.40
C THR A 176 -0.46 4.90 -13.56
N PRO A 177 -0.51 6.23 -13.59
CA PRO A 177 0.20 7.03 -14.57
C PRO A 177 1.71 6.77 -14.51
N LYS A 178 2.39 6.68 -15.66
CA LYS A 178 3.85 6.50 -15.72
C LYS A 178 4.59 7.80 -15.42
N ILE A 179 4.30 8.38 -14.27
CA ILE A 179 5.01 9.52 -13.67
C ILE A 179 5.45 9.11 -12.27
N GLN A 180 6.46 9.75 -11.74
CA GLN A 180 6.95 9.47 -10.40
C GLN A 180 6.63 10.64 -9.47
N ILE A 181 6.04 10.33 -8.30
CA ILE A 181 5.82 11.29 -7.21
C ILE A 181 6.54 10.75 -5.98
N LEU A 182 7.48 11.53 -5.44
CA LEU A 182 8.15 11.15 -4.20
C LEU A 182 7.21 11.41 -3.01
N THR A 183 7.15 10.47 -2.09
CA THR A 183 6.30 10.58 -0.87
C THR A 183 6.63 11.83 -0.07
N LYS A 184 7.92 12.23 -0.03
CA LYS A 184 8.36 13.45 0.64
C LYS A 184 7.73 14.69 -0.01
N ASP A 185 7.83 14.82 -1.31
CA ASP A 185 7.30 16.00 -2.04
C ASP A 185 5.77 16.09 -1.85
N SER A 186 5.09 14.94 -1.88
CA SER A 186 3.64 14.82 -1.63
C SER A 186 3.23 15.19 -0.20
N ARG A 187 4.18 15.17 0.77
CA ARG A 187 3.95 15.66 2.14
C ARG A 187 4.25 17.14 2.29
N ASP A 188 5.27 17.64 1.63
CA ASP A 188 5.74 19.03 1.76
C ASP A 188 4.70 20.05 1.27
N VAL A 189 3.78 19.66 0.40
CA VAL A 189 2.69 20.53 -0.12
C VAL A 189 1.46 20.57 0.76
N LEU A 190 1.39 19.74 1.80
CA LEU A 190 0.20 19.67 2.63
C LEU A 190 0.01 20.96 3.43
N PRO A 191 -1.24 21.41 3.62
CA PRO A 191 -1.52 22.62 4.34
C PRO A 191 -1.20 22.45 5.83
N LYS A 192 -0.64 23.49 6.45
CA LYS A 192 -0.44 23.52 7.91
C LYS A 192 -1.76 23.70 8.68
N ASN A 193 -2.77 24.24 8.03
CA ASN A 193 -4.09 24.50 8.61
C ASN A 193 -5.18 24.04 7.66
N ILE A 194 -6.23 23.45 8.21
CA ILE A 194 -7.42 22.99 7.48
C ILE A 194 -8.62 23.77 8.03
N SER A 195 -9.58 24.13 7.16
CA SER A 195 -10.81 24.77 7.59
C SER A 195 -11.60 23.84 8.54
N ARG A 196 -12.31 24.42 9.50
CA ARG A 196 -13.15 23.63 10.42
C ARG A 196 -14.17 22.77 9.67
N SER A 197 -14.77 23.29 8.61
CA SER A 197 -15.74 22.54 7.80
C SER A 197 -15.10 21.34 7.11
N ALA A 198 -13.96 21.51 6.45
CA ALA A 198 -13.24 20.41 5.82
C ALA A 198 -12.77 19.38 6.85
N PHE A 199 -12.33 19.81 8.03
CA PHE A 199 -11.95 18.89 9.12
C PHE A 199 -13.13 18.03 9.57
N ILE A 200 -14.30 18.65 9.84
CA ILE A 200 -15.50 17.94 10.30
C ILE A 200 -15.98 16.95 9.24
N GLU A 201 -16.03 17.37 7.97
CA GLU A 201 -16.48 16.51 6.87
C GLU A 201 -15.51 15.35 6.64
N ASN A 202 -14.18 15.60 6.62
CA ASN A 202 -13.18 14.54 6.50
C ASN A 202 -13.26 13.53 7.65
N MET A 203 -13.44 14.01 8.88
CA MET A 203 -13.60 13.15 10.06
C MET A 203 -14.86 12.29 9.95
N ALA A 204 -15.98 12.86 9.52
CA ALA A 204 -17.23 12.13 9.31
C ALA A 204 -17.09 11.08 8.22
N ASN A 205 -16.49 11.42 7.07
CA ASN A 205 -16.24 10.51 5.96
C ASN A 205 -15.32 9.37 6.39
N THR A 206 -14.23 9.64 7.12
CA THR A 206 -13.30 8.63 7.63
C THR A 206 -14.00 7.66 8.59
N ALA A 207 -14.83 8.16 9.50
CA ALA A 207 -15.62 7.34 10.43
C ALA A 207 -16.62 6.46 9.68
N SER A 208 -17.30 7.03 8.67
CA SER A 208 -18.27 6.30 7.82
C SER A 208 -17.59 5.19 7.01
N ILE A 209 -16.43 5.46 6.40
CA ILE A 209 -15.65 4.44 5.67
C ILE A 209 -15.18 3.32 6.62
N THR A 210 -14.75 3.67 7.82
CA THR A 210 -14.39 2.68 8.86
C THR A 210 -15.59 1.77 9.16
N ALA A 211 -16.76 2.35 9.41
CA ALA A 211 -17.99 1.61 9.64
C ALA A 211 -18.40 0.76 8.41
N ALA A 212 -18.23 1.28 7.19
CA ALA A 212 -18.53 0.59 5.95
C ALA A 212 -17.74 -0.74 5.83
N PHE A 213 -16.41 -0.71 6.09
CA PHE A 213 -15.60 -1.92 6.07
C PHE A 213 -15.96 -2.91 7.19
N CYS A 214 -16.25 -2.43 8.40
CA CYS A 214 -16.68 -3.27 9.52
C CYS A 214 -18.01 -3.98 9.24
N ASN A 215 -18.92 -3.34 8.51
CA ASN A 215 -20.28 -3.85 8.24
C ASN A 215 -20.43 -4.48 6.85
N ASN A 216 -19.37 -4.55 6.04
CA ASN A 216 -19.44 -4.99 4.64
C ASN A 216 -20.47 -4.17 3.83
N ASP A 217 -20.51 -2.84 4.04
CA ASP A 217 -21.49 -1.93 3.46
C ASP A 217 -20.87 -1.08 2.34
N TYR A 218 -21.12 -1.50 1.09
CA TYR A 218 -20.66 -0.79 -0.09
C TYR A 218 -21.34 0.59 -0.27
N SER A 219 -22.61 0.71 0.11
CA SER A 219 -23.33 1.98 -0.05
C SER A 219 -22.74 3.07 0.84
N LEU A 220 -22.44 2.70 2.10
CA LEU A 220 -21.81 3.63 3.03
C LEU A 220 -20.40 4.03 2.58
N LEU A 221 -19.62 3.11 1.96
CA LEU A 221 -18.31 3.44 1.40
C LEU A 221 -18.43 4.48 0.27
N LYS A 222 -19.26 4.22 -0.75
CA LYS A 222 -19.36 5.08 -1.94
C LYS A 222 -19.83 6.49 -1.61
N ASP A 223 -20.75 6.63 -0.66
CA ASP A 223 -21.34 7.91 -0.27
C ASP A 223 -20.34 8.81 0.50
N ASN A 224 -19.21 8.22 1.00
CA ASN A 224 -18.24 8.90 1.84
C ASN A 224 -16.80 8.92 1.29
N LEU A 225 -16.56 8.38 0.07
CA LEU A 225 -15.23 8.40 -0.56
C LEU A 225 -14.90 9.79 -1.12
N ARG A 226 -14.70 10.73 -0.21
CA ARG A 226 -14.39 12.13 -0.54
C ARG A 226 -13.40 12.70 0.47
N ASP A 227 -12.28 13.22 -0.02
CA ASP A 227 -11.26 13.89 0.77
C ASP A 227 -11.23 15.38 0.45
N LEU A 228 -11.45 16.20 1.46
CA LEU A 228 -11.44 17.68 1.36
C LEU A 228 -10.17 18.30 1.95
N ALA A 229 -9.36 17.49 2.61
CA ALA A 229 -8.22 17.98 3.38
C ALA A 229 -6.89 17.79 2.65
N ILE A 230 -6.70 16.67 1.95
CA ILE A 230 -5.41 16.25 1.39
C ILE A 230 -5.46 16.19 -0.14
N GLU A 231 -6.49 15.56 -0.72
CA GLU A 231 -6.63 15.39 -2.18
C GLU A 231 -6.50 16.71 -2.95
N PRO A 232 -7.07 17.87 -2.53
CA PRO A 232 -6.97 19.12 -3.28
C PRO A 232 -5.53 19.65 -3.44
N TYR A 233 -4.62 19.19 -2.60
CA TYR A 233 -3.19 19.56 -2.67
C TYR A 233 -2.38 18.55 -3.46
N ARG A 234 -2.62 17.25 -3.28
CA ARG A 234 -1.92 16.16 -3.97
C ARG A 234 -2.31 16.02 -5.43
N SER A 235 -3.57 16.29 -5.77
CA SER A 235 -4.08 16.23 -7.14
C SER A 235 -3.29 17.09 -8.12
N LYS A 236 -2.68 18.17 -7.65
CA LYS A 236 -1.85 19.09 -8.45
C LYS A 236 -0.58 18.44 -9.03
N PHE A 237 -0.12 17.32 -8.43
CA PHE A 237 1.00 16.55 -8.96
C PHE A 237 0.62 15.54 -10.02
N ILE A 238 -0.69 15.33 -10.24
CA ILE A 238 -1.20 14.37 -11.21
C ILE A 238 -1.84 15.15 -12.36
N PRO A 239 -1.12 15.37 -13.48
CA PRO A 239 -1.66 16.13 -14.58
C PRO A 239 -2.96 15.52 -15.10
N GLY A 240 -3.97 16.35 -15.33
CA GLY A 240 -5.28 15.88 -15.79
C GLY A 240 -6.19 15.29 -14.71
N PHE A 241 -5.80 15.25 -13.43
CA PHE A 241 -6.54 14.62 -12.34
C PHE A 241 -8.04 14.94 -12.33
N ASP A 242 -8.40 16.23 -12.39
CA ASP A 242 -9.81 16.65 -12.30
C ASP A 242 -10.62 16.13 -13.49
N LYS A 243 -10.05 16.12 -14.70
CA LYS A 243 -10.73 15.59 -15.90
C LYS A 243 -10.86 14.07 -15.83
N VAL A 244 -9.81 13.37 -15.36
CA VAL A 244 -9.86 11.92 -15.14
C VAL A 244 -10.93 11.58 -14.10
N LYS A 245 -11.07 12.37 -13.03
CA LYS A 245 -12.10 12.19 -12.02
C LYS A 245 -13.50 12.38 -12.59
N ILE A 246 -13.70 13.42 -13.40
CA ILE A 246 -14.97 13.65 -14.11
C ILE A 246 -15.27 12.47 -15.05
N ALA A 247 -14.30 12.06 -15.89
CA ALA A 247 -14.47 10.93 -16.80
C ALA A 247 -14.82 9.62 -16.08
N ALA A 248 -14.20 9.36 -14.91
CA ALA A 248 -14.53 8.21 -14.08
C ALA A 248 -15.99 8.26 -13.59
N LEU A 249 -16.41 9.39 -13.02
CA LEU A 249 -17.78 9.56 -12.49
C LEU A 249 -18.82 9.50 -13.59
N ASP A 250 -18.64 10.18 -14.72
CA ASP A 250 -19.54 10.19 -15.87
C ASP A 250 -19.67 8.79 -16.51
N SER A 251 -18.62 7.96 -16.44
CA SER A 251 -18.65 6.57 -16.90
C SER A 251 -19.25 5.59 -15.88
N GLY A 252 -19.66 6.08 -14.72
CA GLY A 252 -20.43 5.35 -13.72
C GLY A 252 -19.60 4.80 -12.56
N ALA A 253 -18.43 5.39 -12.27
CA ALA A 253 -17.75 5.17 -11.00
C ALA A 253 -18.56 5.77 -9.84
N ASP A 254 -18.61 5.05 -8.72
CA ASP A 254 -19.29 5.49 -7.51
C ASP A 254 -18.41 6.41 -6.65
N GLY A 255 -17.12 6.56 -7.01
CA GLY A 255 -16.14 7.44 -6.38
C GLY A 255 -14.76 7.24 -6.98
N MET A 256 -13.89 8.24 -6.86
CA MET A 256 -12.48 8.20 -7.25
C MET A 256 -11.64 9.00 -6.26
N ALA A 257 -10.48 8.46 -5.89
CA ALA A 257 -9.52 9.12 -5.01
C ALA A 257 -8.06 8.76 -5.36
N ILE A 258 -7.11 9.43 -4.71
CA ILE A 258 -5.67 9.15 -4.85
C ILE A 258 -5.29 7.98 -3.92
N SER A 259 -4.48 7.04 -4.40
CA SER A 259 -3.87 6.00 -3.60
C SER A 259 -2.59 6.49 -2.95
N GLY A 260 -2.55 6.53 -1.62
CA GLY A 260 -1.39 6.95 -0.85
C GLY A 260 -0.92 8.36 -1.23
N SER A 261 0.35 8.47 -1.65
CA SER A 261 0.92 9.74 -2.15
C SER A 261 0.60 10.04 -3.62
N GLY A 262 -0.02 9.12 -4.33
CA GLY A 262 -0.12 9.12 -5.79
C GLY A 262 1.16 8.57 -6.46
N PRO A 263 1.27 8.59 -7.80
CA PRO A 263 0.29 9.09 -8.76
C PRO A 263 -0.90 8.17 -9.04
N THR A 264 -0.89 6.93 -8.54
CA THR A 264 -2.02 6.02 -8.74
C THR A 264 -3.29 6.66 -8.21
N VAL A 265 -4.32 6.62 -9.04
CA VAL A 265 -5.69 6.91 -8.65
C VAL A 265 -6.50 5.62 -8.68
N PHE A 266 -7.50 5.54 -7.82
CA PHE A 266 -8.43 4.41 -7.84
C PHE A 266 -9.86 4.89 -7.92
N ALA A 267 -10.66 4.22 -8.76
CA ALA A 267 -12.10 4.38 -8.82
C ALA A 267 -12.77 3.13 -8.24
N ILE A 268 -13.99 3.29 -7.74
CA ILE A 268 -14.77 2.20 -7.17
C ILE A 268 -16.09 2.01 -7.89
N THR A 269 -16.54 0.76 -7.96
CA THR A 269 -17.88 0.36 -8.42
C THR A 269 -18.22 -1.02 -7.85
N ASN A 270 -19.48 -1.43 -7.89
CA ASN A 270 -19.88 -2.82 -7.62
C ASN A 270 -20.30 -3.58 -8.90
N SER A 271 -20.08 -2.99 -10.08
CA SER A 271 -20.46 -3.57 -11.36
C SER A 271 -19.25 -3.91 -12.23
N LYS A 272 -19.02 -5.21 -12.49
CA LYS A 272 -17.96 -5.68 -13.41
C LYS A 272 -18.07 -5.08 -14.82
N LYS A 273 -19.29 -4.81 -15.29
CA LYS A 273 -19.51 -4.19 -16.61
C LYS A 273 -19.06 -2.72 -16.59
N LYS A 274 -19.45 -1.96 -15.55
CA LYS A 274 -19.03 -0.57 -15.40
C LYS A 274 -17.52 -0.45 -15.21
N ALA A 275 -16.89 -1.34 -14.44
CA ALA A 275 -15.45 -1.30 -14.18
C ALA A 275 -14.60 -1.21 -15.45
N LYS A 276 -14.95 -1.98 -16.50
CA LYS A 276 -14.25 -1.93 -17.80
C LYS A 276 -14.46 -0.61 -18.56
N ILE A 277 -15.64 -0.01 -18.42
CA ILE A 277 -15.94 1.28 -19.05
C ILE A 277 -15.16 2.38 -18.33
N ILE A 278 -15.20 2.38 -17.00
CA ILE A 278 -14.49 3.34 -16.15
C ILE A 278 -12.98 3.29 -16.44
N GLU A 279 -12.40 2.08 -16.45
CA GLU A 279 -10.97 1.88 -16.76
C GLU A 279 -10.60 2.52 -18.09
N ARG A 280 -11.35 2.21 -19.14
CA ARG A 280 -11.12 2.74 -20.51
C ARG A 280 -11.18 4.26 -20.56
N GLU A 281 -12.21 4.86 -19.97
CA GLU A 281 -12.39 6.32 -20.00
C GLU A 281 -11.33 7.05 -19.16
N MET A 282 -10.95 6.52 -17.99
CA MET A 282 -9.85 7.08 -17.20
C MET A 282 -8.52 7.02 -17.96
N VAL A 283 -8.20 5.89 -18.58
CA VAL A 283 -6.98 5.74 -19.39
C VAL A 283 -7.01 6.66 -20.61
N HIS A 284 -8.14 6.75 -21.29
CA HIS A 284 -8.31 7.66 -22.43
C HIS A 284 -8.01 9.11 -22.03
N GLU A 285 -8.53 9.54 -20.88
CA GLU A 285 -8.31 10.91 -20.42
C GLU A 285 -6.86 11.18 -20.02
N PHE A 286 -6.16 10.23 -19.37
CA PHE A 286 -4.72 10.36 -19.15
C PHE A 286 -3.92 10.44 -20.46
N ASN A 287 -4.28 9.62 -21.46
CA ASN A 287 -3.67 9.65 -22.79
C ASN A 287 -3.87 11.01 -23.49
N ASN A 288 -5.02 11.66 -23.32
CA ASN A 288 -5.29 13.01 -23.82
C ASN A 288 -4.33 14.07 -23.21
N HIS A 289 -3.76 13.77 -22.03
CA HIS A 289 -2.74 14.56 -21.38
C HIS A 289 -1.31 14.08 -21.70
N GLY A 290 -1.14 13.13 -22.64
CA GLY A 290 0.16 12.59 -23.05
C GLY A 290 0.78 11.64 -22.01
N ILE A 291 -0.02 11.05 -21.11
CA ILE A 291 0.46 10.21 -20.02
C ILE A 291 0.01 8.77 -20.25
N GLU A 292 0.98 7.88 -20.42
CA GLU A 292 0.72 6.43 -20.44
C GLU A 292 0.43 5.92 -19.01
N CYS A 293 -0.41 4.89 -18.90
CA CYS A 293 -0.82 4.31 -17.64
C CYS A 293 -0.68 2.78 -17.63
N ASN A 294 -0.34 2.24 -16.47
CA ASN A 294 -0.66 0.85 -16.13
C ASN A 294 -2.05 0.81 -15.50
N MET A 295 -2.81 -0.25 -15.78
CA MET A 295 -4.17 -0.40 -15.28
C MET A 295 -4.40 -1.79 -14.70
N LEU A 296 -5.27 -1.87 -13.70
CA LEU A 296 -5.72 -3.12 -13.11
C LEU A 296 -7.13 -2.96 -12.53
N ILE A 297 -8.05 -3.86 -12.90
CA ILE A 297 -9.31 -4.06 -12.19
C ILE A 297 -9.09 -5.14 -11.16
N THR A 298 -9.34 -4.84 -9.88
CA THR A 298 -9.08 -5.73 -8.77
C THR A 298 -10.18 -5.65 -7.69
N VAL A 299 -9.96 -6.36 -6.59
CA VAL A 299 -10.83 -6.41 -5.41
C VAL A 299 -9.97 -6.31 -4.15
N PRO A 300 -10.56 -6.02 -2.97
CA PRO A 300 -9.83 -6.12 -1.71
C PRO A 300 -9.19 -7.49 -1.52
N SER A 301 -7.91 -7.53 -1.17
CA SER A 301 -7.24 -8.78 -0.78
C SER A 301 -7.59 -9.09 0.68
N LYS A 302 -8.42 -10.12 0.91
CA LYS A 302 -8.81 -10.55 2.26
C LYS A 302 -7.65 -11.12 3.06
N SER A 303 -6.64 -11.65 2.33
CA SER A 303 -5.40 -12.18 2.89
C SER A 303 -4.29 -11.16 2.74
N GLY A 304 -3.54 -10.96 3.80
CA GLY A 304 -2.32 -10.16 3.77
C GLY A 304 -1.13 -10.94 3.22
N THR A 305 0.03 -10.64 3.78
CA THR A 305 1.28 -11.35 3.47
C THR A 305 1.13 -12.83 3.73
N ARG A 306 1.56 -13.66 2.76
CA ARG A 306 1.39 -15.12 2.82
C ARG A 306 2.60 -15.88 2.31
N ILE A 307 2.84 -17.04 2.89
CA ILE A 307 3.88 -17.96 2.46
C ILE A 307 3.45 -18.59 1.13
N ILE A 308 4.33 -18.55 0.13
CA ILE A 308 4.12 -19.18 -1.19
C ILE A 308 4.84 -20.52 -1.24
N LYS A 309 6.04 -20.61 -0.62
CA LYS A 309 6.85 -21.83 -0.58
C LYS A 309 7.72 -21.82 0.68
N ALA A 310 7.80 -22.97 1.35
CA ALA A 310 8.75 -23.23 2.43
C ALA A 310 9.43 -24.59 2.19
N ASN A 311 10.77 -24.64 2.32
CA ASN A 311 11.60 -25.83 2.14
C ASN A 311 12.48 -26.08 3.37
#